data_3c4dbfa8fc76b0016d36e76022fb5ed0
#
_entry.id   3c4dbfa8fc76b0016d36e76022fb5ed0
#
_cell.length_a   1.000
_cell.length_b   1.000
_cell.length_c   1.000
_cell.angle_alpha   90.00
_cell.angle_beta   90.00
_cell.angle_gamma   90.00
#
_symmetry.space_group_name_H-M   'P 1'
#
loop_
_entity.id
_entity.type
_entity.pdbx_description
1 polymer ?
#
loop_
_entity_poly.entity_id
_entity_poly.type
_entity_poly.pdbx_seq_one_letter_code
_entity_poly.pdbx_strand_id
1 'polypeptide(L)'
;ENGLTLNTRRYNVEEHRDHFILADAEGEVDFGEGKKNIVALDGTTVLIQNATELPFMVRHAEEVQMAVKEFGKGRGVYISGLPYSFKNSRVLHRAILWSASAEDELYRWYSTNYNVEVHAYVKNGKYCVVNNTYEPQDTTVYLGDGTSFDLHLEANEIKWYQI
;
A
#
# COMPACT_ATOMS: atom_id res chain seq x y z
N GLU A 1 -12.96 -19.85 -31.22
CA GLU A 1 -13.63 -19.38 -29.98
C GLU A 1 -13.03 -18.05 -29.62
N ASN A 2 -13.67 -16.99 -30.06
CA ASN A 2 -13.26 -15.63 -29.76
C ASN A 2 -13.79 -15.28 -28.36
N GLY A 3 -13.01 -15.55 -27.35
CA GLY A 3 -13.25 -15.01 -26.02
C GLY A 3 -13.11 -13.51 -26.08
N LEU A 4 -14.20 -12.80 -26.20
CA LEU A 4 -14.27 -11.38 -25.93
C LEU A 4 -13.94 -11.15 -24.46
N THR A 5 -12.69 -10.87 -24.16
CA THR A 5 -12.29 -10.34 -22.85
C THR A 5 -12.82 -8.92 -22.74
N LEU A 6 -14.03 -8.79 -22.21
CA LEU A 6 -14.74 -7.53 -21.99
C LEU A 6 -14.22 -6.72 -20.78
N ASN A 7 -13.04 -7.04 -20.26
CA ASN A 7 -12.52 -6.43 -19.04
C ASN A 7 -11.21 -5.70 -19.31
N THR A 8 -11.28 -4.52 -19.89
CA THR A 8 -10.22 -3.53 -19.68
C THR A 8 -10.48 -2.86 -18.33
N ARG A 9 -9.94 -3.43 -17.28
CA ARG A 9 -9.91 -2.77 -15.97
C ARG A 9 -8.89 -1.65 -16.02
N ARG A 10 -9.34 -0.42 -15.91
CA ARG A 10 -8.45 0.74 -15.80
C ARG A 10 -8.47 1.22 -14.36
N TYR A 11 -7.30 1.28 -13.75
CA TYR A 11 -7.09 1.85 -12.44
C TYR A 11 -6.50 3.24 -12.58
N ASN A 12 -6.99 4.18 -11.82
CA ASN A 12 -6.49 5.54 -11.83
C ASN A 12 -5.39 5.81 -10.78
N VAL A 13 -4.58 4.81 -10.46
CA VAL A 13 -3.43 4.95 -9.54
C VAL A 13 -2.49 6.07 -9.98
N GLU A 14 -2.25 6.22 -11.28
CA GLU A 14 -1.37 7.27 -11.80
C GLU A 14 -1.91 8.69 -11.52
N GLU A 15 -3.22 8.87 -11.56
CA GLU A 15 -3.90 10.14 -11.29
C GLU A 15 -3.74 10.59 -9.83
N HIS A 16 -3.67 9.64 -8.90
CA HIS A 16 -3.58 9.89 -7.46
C HIS A 16 -2.28 9.38 -6.82
N ARG A 17 -1.25 9.16 -7.62
CA ARG A 17 0.03 8.61 -7.13
C ARG A 17 0.74 9.53 -6.14
N ASP A 18 0.47 10.82 -6.16
CA ASP A 18 0.95 11.81 -5.20
C ASP A 18 0.25 11.70 -3.82
N HIS A 19 -0.89 10.99 -3.74
CA HIS A 19 -1.55 10.77 -2.47
C HIS A 19 -0.72 9.87 -1.57
N PHE A 20 -0.59 10.23 -0.28
CA PHE A 20 0.24 9.51 0.69
C PHE A 20 0.03 8.00 0.68
N ILE A 21 -1.21 7.51 0.57
CA ILE A 21 -1.52 6.07 0.58
C ILE A 21 -0.91 5.33 -0.62
N LEU A 22 -0.83 5.99 -1.78
CA LEU A 22 -0.42 5.37 -3.04
C LEU A 22 1.04 5.67 -3.44
N ALA A 23 1.75 6.49 -2.69
CA ALA A 23 3.09 6.95 -3.06
C ALA A 23 4.12 5.81 -3.23
N ASP A 24 3.93 4.66 -2.55
CA ASP A 24 4.75 3.45 -2.71
C ASP A 24 4.08 2.37 -3.58
N ALA A 25 2.91 2.65 -4.16
CA ALA A 25 2.24 1.67 -4.99
C ALA A 25 2.93 1.57 -6.35
N GLU A 26 3.66 0.50 -6.59
CA GLU A 26 4.28 0.19 -7.88
C GLU A 26 3.33 -0.63 -8.75
N GLY A 27 3.01 -0.10 -9.94
CA GLY A 27 2.10 -0.76 -10.87
C GLY A 27 0.66 -0.82 -10.36
N GLU A 28 -0.07 -1.86 -10.73
CA GLU A 28 -1.45 -2.05 -10.33
C GLU A 28 -1.56 -2.58 -8.89
N VAL A 29 -2.54 -2.05 -8.14
CA VAL A 29 -2.93 -2.59 -6.84
C VAL A 29 -3.95 -3.70 -7.07
N ASP A 30 -3.70 -4.89 -6.53
CA ASP A 30 -4.63 -6.01 -6.61
C ASP A 30 -5.68 -5.91 -5.49
N PHE A 31 -6.95 -5.79 -5.86
CA PHE A 31 -8.08 -5.76 -4.94
C PHE A 31 -8.80 -7.10 -4.83
N GLY A 32 -8.36 -8.12 -5.56
CA GLY A 32 -9.04 -9.42 -5.60
C GLY A 32 -10.50 -9.30 -6.02
N GLU A 33 -11.38 -10.06 -5.36
CA GLU A 33 -12.82 -9.97 -5.53
C GLU A 33 -13.41 -8.87 -4.61
N GLY A 34 -13.35 -7.62 -5.09
CA GLY A 34 -13.93 -6.49 -4.36
C GLY A 34 -15.46 -6.49 -4.35
N LYS A 35 -16.05 -5.71 -3.43
CA LYS A 35 -17.51 -5.48 -3.43
C LYS A 35 -17.93 -4.65 -4.63
N LYS A 36 -19.03 -5.06 -5.24
CA LYS A 36 -19.66 -4.35 -6.37
C LYS A 36 -20.68 -3.33 -5.89
N ASN A 37 -21.01 -2.38 -6.78
CA ASN A 37 -22.05 -1.36 -6.55
C ASN A 37 -21.77 -0.42 -5.38
N ILE A 38 -20.52 -0.10 -5.12
CA ILE A 38 -20.12 0.93 -4.16
C ILE A 38 -19.98 2.26 -4.91
N VAL A 39 -20.67 3.28 -4.40
CA VAL A 39 -20.68 4.63 -4.96
C VAL A 39 -20.08 5.61 -3.96
N ALA A 40 -19.19 6.47 -4.42
CA ALA A 40 -18.65 7.55 -3.61
C ALA A 40 -19.70 8.68 -3.46
N LEU A 41 -19.91 9.13 -2.24
CA LEU A 41 -20.74 10.30 -1.94
C LEU A 41 -19.93 11.59 -2.06
N ASP A 42 -20.65 12.72 -2.14
CA ASP A 42 -20.03 14.05 -2.20
C ASP A 42 -18.97 14.28 -1.13
N GLY A 43 -17.85 14.88 -1.53
CA GLY A 43 -16.70 15.13 -0.67
C GLY A 43 -15.84 13.90 -0.38
N THR A 44 -16.06 12.79 -1.10
CA THR A 44 -15.18 11.62 -1.07
C THR A 44 -14.18 11.68 -2.23
N THR A 45 -12.91 11.50 -1.97
CA THR A 45 -11.88 11.36 -3.01
C THR A 45 -11.72 9.88 -3.36
N VAL A 46 -11.99 9.53 -4.61
CA VAL A 46 -11.77 8.18 -5.13
C VAL A 46 -10.33 8.08 -5.60
N LEU A 47 -9.53 7.28 -4.90
CA LEU A 47 -8.12 7.08 -5.22
C LEU A 47 -7.93 6.06 -6.35
N ILE A 48 -8.71 4.99 -6.33
CA ILE A 48 -8.67 3.93 -7.34
C ILE A 48 -10.10 3.49 -7.65
N GLN A 49 -10.41 3.47 -8.92
CA GLN A 49 -11.68 2.94 -9.42
C GLN A 49 -11.45 1.96 -10.55
N ASN A 50 -12.39 1.07 -10.72
CA ASN A 50 -12.44 0.13 -11.82
C ASN A 50 -13.49 0.61 -12.82
N ALA A 51 -13.07 0.97 -14.02
CA ALA A 51 -13.98 1.32 -15.11
C ALA A 51 -14.11 0.13 -16.07
N THR A 52 -15.34 -0.36 -16.25
CA THR A 52 -15.64 -1.37 -17.29
C THR A 52 -16.20 -0.65 -18.50
N GLU A 53 -15.44 -0.60 -19.60
CA GLU A 53 -15.94 -0.15 -20.90
C GLU A 53 -16.72 -1.29 -21.57
N LEU A 54 -18.01 -1.13 -21.72
CA LEU A 54 -18.83 -2.03 -22.53
C LEU A 54 -18.87 -1.51 -23.97
N PRO A 55 -18.49 -2.30 -25.00
CA PRO A 55 -18.28 -1.81 -26.37
C PRO A 55 -19.55 -1.31 -27.08
N PHE A 56 -20.74 -1.51 -26.54
CA PHE A 56 -22.01 -1.13 -27.15
C PHE A 56 -22.94 -0.30 -26.26
N MET A 57 -22.59 -0.04 -25.04
CA MET A 57 -23.34 0.84 -24.14
C MET A 57 -22.37 1.68 -23.36
N VAL A 58 -22.44 3.00 -23.52
CA VAL A 58 -21.70 3.98 -22.70
C VAL A 58 -22.28 3.99 -21.28
N ARG A 59 -22.21 2.87 -20.60
CA ARG A 59 -22.43 2.77 -19.16
C ARG A 59 -21.10 2.37 -18.54
N HIS A 60 -20.36 3.37 -18.08
CA HIS A 60 -19.24 3.17 -17.19
C HIS A 60 -19.81 2.68 -15.86
N ALA A 61 -19.70 1.39 -15.59
CA ALA A 61 -19.88 0.90 -14.23
C ALA A 61 -18.58 1.22 -13.49
N GLU A 62 -18.48 2.42 -12.95
CA GLU A 62 -17.37 2.82 -12.09
C GLU A 62 -17.54 2.13 -10.74
N GLU A 63 -16.65 1.19 -10.44
CA GLU A 63 -16.61 0.53 -9.14
C GLU A 63 -15.49 1.15 -8.29
N VAL A 64 -15.85 1.74 -7.18
CA VAL A 64 -14.87 2.30 -6.23
C VAL A 64 -14.10 1.15 -5.58
N GLN A 65 -12.79 1.14 -5.78
CA GLN A 65 -11.89 0.15 -5.18
C GLN A 65 -11.19 0.71 -3.94
N MET A 66 -10.79 1.97 -3.98
CA MET A 66 -10.22 2.67 -2.84
C MET A 66 -10.71 4.12 -2.84
N ALA A 67 -11.13 4.59 -1.69
CA ALA A 67 -11.56 5.97 -1.50
C ALA A 67 -11.23 6.48 -0.10
N VAL A 68 -11.06 7.80 0.01
CA VAL A 68 -10.75 8.48 1.26
C VAL A 68 -11.70 9.64 1.49
N LYS A 69 -11.97 9.92 2.75
CA LYS A 69 -12.75 11.09 3.14
C LYS A 69 -12.29 11.62 4.48
N GLU A 70 -12.18 12.93 4.56
CA GLU A 70 -12.06 13.64 5.83
C GLU A 70 -13.45 13.98 6.38
N PHE A 71 -13.68 13.69 7.65
CA PHE A 71 -14.95 14.02 8.32
C PHE A 71 -14.67 14.61 9.70
N GLY A 72 -14.93 15.88 9.85
CA GLY A 72 -14.58 16.63 11.06
C GLY A 72 -13.08 16.61 11.32
N LYS A 73 -12.66 16.01 12.43
CA LYS A 73 -11.25 15.80 12.79
C LYS A 73 -10.73 14.41 12.43
N GLY A 74 -11.59 13.56 11.87
CA GLY A 74 -11.25 12.18 11.54
C GLY A 74 -11.07 11.99 10.05
N ARG A 75 -10.43 10.88 9.69
CA ARG A 75 -10.21 10.43 8.31
C ARG A 75 -10.68 9.00 8.16
N GLY A 76 -11.35 8.70 7.06
CA GLY A 76 -11.82 7.38 6.72
C GLY A 76 -11.20 6.90 5.41
N VAL A 77 -10.86 5.62 5.38
CA VAL A 77 -10.39 4.93 4.17
C VAL A 77 -11.32 3.76 3.88
N TYR A 78 -11.78 3.66 2.64
CA TYR A 78 -12.48 2.50 2.12
C TYR A 78 -11.56 1.73 1.17
N ILE A 79 -11.50 0.42 1.35
CA ILE A 79 -10.80 -0.51 0.47
C ILE A 79 -11.74 -1.69 0.20
N SER A 80 -12.04 -1.98 -1.07
CA SER A 80 -13.02 -3.01 -1.45
C SER A 80 -12.60 -4.43 -1.14
N GLY A 81 -11.30 -4.68 -1.21
CA GLY A 81 -10.62 -5.92 -0.86
C GLY A 81 -9.13 -5.70 -1.03
N LEU A 82 -8.31 -6.41 -0.27
CA LEU A 82 -6.86 -6.29 -0.36
C LEU A 82 -6.23 -7.65 -0.01
N PRO A 83 -6.10 -8.57 -0.99
CA PRO A 83 -5.42 -9.83 -0.78
C PRO A 83 -4.00 -9.61 -0.27
N TYR A 84 -3.51 -10.53 0.54
CA TYR A 84 -2.17 -10.41 1.09
C TYR A 84 -1.11 -10.45 -0.02
N SER A 85 -0.28 -9.43 -0.06
CA SER A 85 0.99 -9.37 -0.80
C SER A 85 1.88 -8.32 -0.15
N PHE A 86 3.18 -8.35 -0.40
CA PHE A 86 4.10 -7.34 0.13
C PHE A 86 3.70 -5.92 -0.34
N LYS A 87 3.32 -5.77 -1.61
CA LYS A 87 2.85 -4.50 -2.16
C LYS A 87 1.58 -4.00 -1.47
N ASN A 88 0.58 -4.88 -1.33
CA ASN A 88 -0.67 -4.55 -0.68
C ASN A 88 -0.49 -4.22 0.82
N SER A 89 0.45 -4.87 1.50
CA SER A 89 0.78 -4.57 2.89
C SER A 89 1.31 -3.15 3.06
N ARG A 90 2.09 -2.65 2.12
CA ARG A 90 2.55 -1.25 2.11
C ARG A 90 1.39 -0.27 1.96
N VAL A 91 0.50 -0.53 1.01
CA VAL A 91 -0.70 0.30 0.80
C VAL A 91 -1.57 0.30 2.06
N LEU A 92 -1.79 -0.86 2.68
CA LEU A 92 -2.55 -0.98 3.92
C LEU A 92 -1.90 -0.22 5.08
N HIS A 93 -0.59 -0.35 5.26
CA HIS A 93 0.14 0.36 6.31
C HIS A 93 -0.01 1.87 6.15
N ARG A 94 0.19 2.40 4.94
CA ARG A 94 -0.01 3.82 4.66
C ARG A 94 -1.47 4.26 4.87
N ALA A 95 -2.45 3.43 4.50
CA ALA A 95 -3.86 3.73 4.75
C ALA A 95 -4.17 3.84 6.25
N ILE A 96 -3.59 2.97 7.08
CA ILE A 96 -3.71 3.01 8.55
C ILE A 96 -3.10 4.32 9.10
N LEU A 97 -1.86 4.64 8.71
CA LEU A 97 -1.18 5.85 9.15
C LEU A 97 -1.94 7.12 8.74
N TRP A 98 -2.41 7.18 7.49
CA TRP A 98 -3.18 8.31 7.00
C TRP A 98 -4.49 8.49 7.78
N SER A 99 -5.22 7.41 8.03
CA SER A 99 -6.48 7.48 8.79
C SER A 99 -6.27 7.89 10.25
N ALA A 100 -5.11 7.58 10.81
CA ALA A 100 -4.69 8.00 12.16
C ALA A 100 -4.09 9.41 12.22
N SER A 101 -3.91 10.09 11.08
CA SER A 101 -3.15 11.37 10.98
C SER A 101 -1.73 11.25 11.55
N ALA A 102 -1.05 10.15 11.23
CA ALA A 102 0.27 9.75 11.72
C ALA A 102 1.25 9.46 10.58
N GLU A 103 1.17 10.23 9.50
CA GLU A 103 1.98 10.05 8.29
C GLU A 103 3.49 10.19 8.58
N ASP A 104 3.86 10.95 9.57
CA ASP A 104 5.24 11.15 10.04
C ASP A 104 5.84 9.90 10.73
N GLU A 105 5.00 8.96 11.12
CA GLU A 105 5.44 7.68 11.68
C GLU A 105 5.91 6.67 10.59
N LEU A 106 5.67 6.95 9.30
CA LEU A 106 5.97 6.02 8.21
C LEU A 106 7.43 5.58 8.20
N TYR A 107 8.35 6.52 8.42
CA TYR A 107 9.80 6.25 8.37
C TYR A 107 10.37 5.91 9.75
N ARG A 108 9.60 5.28 10.61
CA ARG A 108 10.06 4.74 11.90
C ARG A 108 10.05 3.22 11.86
N TRP A 109 11.20 2.60 12.06
CA TRP A 109 11.36 1.14 11.98
C TRP A 109 10.92 0.59 10.63
N TYR A 110 11.45 1.16 9.58
CA TYR A 110 11.02 0.95 8.21
C TYR A 110 12.18 0.54 7.30
N SER A 111 11.90 -0.26 6.29
CA SER A 111 12.82 -0.64 5.21
C SER A 111 12.27 -0.17 3.87
N THR A 112 13.13 0.35 2.98
CA THR A 112 12.73 0.73 1.62
C THR A 112 12.48 -0.47 0.72
N ASN A 113 13.04 -1.64 1.05
CA ASN A 113 12.89 -2.86 0.27
C ASN A 113 11.69 -3.69 0.77
N TYR A 114 10.79 -4.10 -0.15
CA TYR A 114 9.60 -4.90 0.17
C TYR A 114 9.91 -6.29 0.76
N ASN A 115 11.11 -6.81 0.48
CA ASN A 115 11.55 -8.14 0.91
C ASN A 115 12.28 -8.12 2.25
N VAL A 116 12.45 -6.93 2.83
CA VAL A 116 13.19 -6.72 4.07
C VAL A 116 12.28 -6.09 5.11
N GLU A 117 12.22 -6.69 6.28
CA GLU A 117 11.42 -6.22 7.42
C GLU A 117 12.30 -5.72 8.56
N VAL A 118 11.81 -4.70 9.27
CA VAL A 118 12.44 -4.17 10.48
C VAL A 118 11.52 -4.45 11.67
N HIS A 119 12.01 -5.22 12.64
CA HIS A 119 11.26 -5.57 13.86
C HIS A 119 11.90 -4.92 15.07
N ALA A 120 11.22 -3.94 15.68
CA ALA A 120 11.70 -3.22 16.85
C ALA A 120 11.14 -3.79 18.16
N TYR A 121 12.04 -4.10 19.06
CA TYR A 121 11.76 -4.54 20.44
C TYR A 121 12.22 -3.45 21.41
N VAL A 122 11.61 -2.27 21.30
CA VAL A 122 12.05 -1.04 21.99
C VAL A 122 12.20 -1.24 23.50
N LYS A 123 11.26 -1.97 24.13
CA LYS A 123 11.34 -2.29 25.56
C LYS A 123 12.55 -3.14 25.95
N ASN A 124 13.12 -3.85 24.99
CA ASN A 124 14.28 -4.71 25.18
C ASN A 124 15.58 -4.04 24.70
N GLY A 125 15.50 -2.81 24.22
CA GLY A 125 16.65 -2.07 23.67
C GLY A 125 17.24 -2.70 22.41
N LYS A 126 16.45 -3.40 21.59
CA LYS A 126 16.92 -4.15 20.43
C LYS A 126 16.00 -4.01 19.24
N TYR A 127 16.56 -4.18 18.04
CA TYR A 127 15.82 -4.42 16.82
C TYR A 127 16.55 -5.44 15.94
N CYS A 128 15.84 -6.01 14.99
CA CYS A 128 16.44 -6.81 13.94
C CYS A 128 15.92 -6.41 12.57
N VAL A 129 16.76 -6.70 11.57
CA VAL A 129 16.43 -6.54 10.16
C VAL A 129 16.50 -7.92 9.52
N VAL A 130 15.46 -8.28 8.78
CA VAL A 130 15.25 -9.63 8.26
C VAL A 130 15.09 -9.58 6.75
N ASN A 131 15.89 -10.33 6.02
CA ASN A 131 15.66 -10.63 4.62
C ASN A 131 14.78 -11.89 4.50
N ASN A 132 13.56 -11.72 4.01
CA ASN A 132 12.57 -12.81 3.86
C ASN A 132 12.69 -13.58 2.53
N THR A 133 13.82 -13.44 1.81
CA THR A 133 14.01 -14.08 0.52
C THR A 133 15.25 -14.97 0.47
N TYR A 134 15.32 -15.80 -0.55
CA TYR A 134 16.47 -16.67 -0.85
C TYR A 134 17.55 -15.97 -1.71
N GLU A 135 17.42 -14.65 -1.91
CA GLU A 135 18.37 -13.84 -2.67
C GLU A 135 18.91 -12.72 -1.78
N PRO A 136 20.15 -12.28 -1.97
CA PRO A 136 20.68 -11.10 -1.28
C PRO A 136 19.84 -9.86 -1.55
N GLN A 137 19.73 -8.98 -0.55
CA GLN A 137 18.92 -7.77 -0.64
C GLN A 137 19.69 -6.56 -0.14
N ASP A 138 19.56 -5.45 -0.86
CA ASP A 138 20.01 -4.13 -0.43
C ASP A 138 18.81 -3.29 -0.01
N THR A 139 18.96 -2.52 1.07
CA THR A 139 17.90 -1.66 1.59
C THR A 139 18.46 -0.49 2.36
N THR A 140 17.68 0.59 2.47
CA THR A 140 17.88 1.63 3.48
C THR A 140 16.94 1.34 4.64
N VAL A 141 17.49 1.26 5.85
CA VAL A 141 16.77 1.04 7.11
C VAL A 141 16.59 2.37 7.82
N TYR A 142 15.37 2.68 8.22
CA TYR A 142 15.01 3.83 9.05
C TYR A 142 14.74 3.39 10.49
N LEU A 143 15.33 4.08 11.43
CA LEU A 143 15.20 3.80 12.87
C LEU A 143 14.06 4.58 13.53
N GLY A 144 13.78 4.27 14.78
CA GLY A 144 12.72 4.92 15.55
C GLY A 144 12.91 6.42 15.81
N ASP A 145 14.13 6.91 15.74
CA ASP A 145 14.50 8.33 15.86
C ASP A 145 14.52 9.07 14.50
N GLY A 146 14.22 8.36 13.41
CA GLY A 146 14.24 8.89 12.04
C GLY A 146 15.60 8.88 11.36
N THR A 147 16.66 8.43 12.03
CA THR A 147 17.97 8.20 11.38
C THR A 147 17.91 6.99 10.47
N SER A 148 18.79 6.93 9.46
CA SER A 148 18.80 5.82 8.50
C SER A 148 20.21 5.40 8.13
N PHE A 149 20.35 4.16 7.65
CA PHE A 149 21.60 3.61 7.12
C PHE A 149 21.30 2.58 6.03
N ASP A 150 22.25 2.42 5.11
CA ASP A 150 22.20 1.41 4.07
C ASP A 150 22.68 0.07 4.60
N LEU A 151 22.02 -1.00 4.21
CA LEU A 151 22.26 -2.35 4.69
C LEU A 151 22.19 -3.35 3.55
N HIS A 152 23.22 -4.20 3.49
CA HIS A 152 23.21 -5.42 2.68
C HIS A 152 22.92 -6.63 3.56
N LEU A 153 22.03 -7.49 3.12
CA LEU A 153 21.64 -8.75 3.77
C LEU A 153 21.82 -9.90 2.80
N GLU A 154 22.47 -10.96 3.25
CA GLU A 154 22.49 -12.23 2.54
C GLU A 154 21.11 -12.92 2.53
N ALA A 155 20.96 -13.96 1.72
CA ALA A 155 19.73 -14.74 1.65
C ALA A 155 19.29 -15.25 3.03
N ASN A 156 18.03 -15.01 3.42
CA ASN A 156 17.45 -15.37 4.73
C ASN A 156 18.23 -14.84 5.95
N GLU A 157 19.03 -13.81 5.79
CA GLU A 157 19.82 -13.26 6.89
C GLU A 157 18.97 -12.45 7.86
N ILE A 158 19.30 -12.59 9.15
CA ILE A 158 18.75 -11.78 10.24
C ILE A 158 19.92 -11.08 10.96
N LYS A 159 19.93 -9.76 10.94
CA LYS A 159 20.90 -8.95 11.69
C LYS A 159 20.26 -8.29 12.90
N TRP A 160 20.87 -8.46 14.07
CA TRP A 160 20.44 -7.88 15.33
C TRP A 160 21.28 -6.68 15.71
N TYR A 161 20.62 -5.64 16.24
CA TYR A 161 21.22 -4.39 16.65
C TYR A 161 20.72 -3.95 18.03
N GLN A 162 21.47 -3.08 18.68
CA GLN A 162 21.05 -2.38 19.90
C GLN A 162 20.44 -1.02 19.51
N ILE A 163 19.42 -0.58 20.26
CA ILE A 163 18.82 0.76 20.15
C ILE A 163 19.65 1.73 20.99
#